data_80dfe34b930a5f55fb828530a6fdbb75
#
_entry.id   80dfe34b930a5f55fb828530a6fdbb75
#
_cell.length_a   1.000
_cell.length_b   1.000
_cell.length_c   1.000
_cell.angle_alpha   90.00
_cell.angle_beta   90.00
_cell.angle_gamma   90.00
#
_symmetry.space_group_name_H-M   'P 1'
#
loop_
_entity.id
_entity.type
_entity.pdbx_description
1 polymer ?
#
loop_
_entity_poly.entity_id
_entity_poly.type
_entity_poly.pdbx_seq_one_letter_code
_entity_poly.pdbx_strand_id
1 'polypeptide(L)'
;MDKRALIEKAKEARSLSYSPYSHFAVGAAVLTKDGQVFVGANVENSSYPLCMCAERNALYNAYMHGYKKNDLVALALSADTDGPCSPCGACRQVISELFPKDGVIIMTNLKGAEQETTIDELLPFAFSEDDLK
;
A
#
# COMPACT_ATOMS: atom_id res chain seq x y z
N MET A 1 15.20 9.64 -2.63
CA MET A 1 14.45 8.42 -2.30
C MET A 1 15.06 7.23 -3.03
N ASP A 2 15.33 6.17 -2.31
CA ASP A 2 15.81 4.92 -2.91
C ASP A 2 14.61 4.00 -3.16
N LYS A 3 14.11 4.01 -4.38
CA LYS A 3 12.96 3.18 -4.79
C LYS A 3 13.25 1.70 -4.64
N ARG A 4 14.48 1.27 -4.97
CA ARG A 4 14.84 -0.14 -4.87
C ARG A 4 14.78 -0.63 -3.43
N ALA A 5 15.28 0.16 -2.49
CA ALA A 5 15.22 -0.19 -1.08
C ALA A 5 13.78 -0.29 -0.59
N LEU A 6 12.91 0.61 -1.04
CA LEU A 6 11.50 0.58 -0.65
C LEU A 6 10.79 -0.66 -1.21
N ILE A 7 11.06 -0.99 -2.48
CA ILE A 7 10.52 -2.20 -3.11
C ILE A 7 10.95 -3.45 -2.35
N GLU A 8 12.23 -3.53 -1.96
CA GLU A 8 12.71 -4.68 -1.20
C GLU A 8 12.02 -4.79 0.16
N LYS A 9 11.74 -3.66 0.83
CA LYS A 9 10.97 -3.67 2.07
C LYS A 9 9.56 -4.21 1.87
N ALA A 10 8.91 -3.85 0.77
CA ALA A 10 7.59 -4.39 0.43
C ALA A 10 7.66 -5.89 0.18
N LYS A 11 8.68 -6.38 -0.52
CA LYS A 11 8.88 -7.81 -0.77
C LYS A 11 9.11 -8.57 0.53
N GLU A 12 9.96 -8.04 1.41
CA GLU A 12 10.24 -8.65 2.71
C GLU A 12 8.98 -8.73 3.58
N ALA A 13 8.13 -7.72 3.51
CA ALA A 13 6.92 -7.66 4.31
C ALA A 13 5.95 -8.81 4.01
N ARG A 14 6.03 -9.42 2.81
CA ARG A 14 5.21 -10.58 2.46
C ARG A 14 5.35 -11.72 3.47
N SER A 15 6.52 -11.87 4.09
CA SER A 15 6.74 -12.92 5.09
C SER A 15 5.91 -12.72 6.36
N LEU A 16 5.38 -11.52 6.57
CA LEU A 16 4.52 -11.19 7.72
C LEU A 16 3.03 -11.47 7.44
N SER A 17 2.69 -11.87 6.21
CA SER A 17 1.30 -12.11 5.82
C SER A 17 0.71 -13.29 6.57
N TYR A 18 -0.56 -13.14 6.97
CA TYR A 18 -1.37 -14.24 7.44
C TYR A 18 -2.45 -14.49 6.39
N SER A 19 -2.19 -15.44 5.48
CA SER A 19 -3.05 -15.70 4.31
C SER A 19 -3.38 -17.18 4.15
N PRO A 20 -3.98 -17.84 5.19
CA PRO A 20 -4.25 -19.27 5.14
C PRO A 20 -5.37 -19.66 4.18
N TYR A 21 -6.22 -18.72 3.78
CA TYR A 21 -7.37 -18.98 2.91
C TYR A 21 -7.04 -18.78 1.44
N SER A 22 -6.47 -17.64 1.09
CA SER A 22 -6.14 -17.32 -0.30
C SER A 22 -4.79 -17.87 -0.73
N HIS A 23 -3.87 -18.09 0.20
CA HIS A 23 -2.46 -18.40 -0.07
C HIS A 23 -1.80 -17.32 -0.95
N PHE A 24 -2.28 -16.08 -0.84
CA PHE A 24 -1.81 -14.96 -1.63
C PHE A 24 -1.25 -13.88 -0.69
N ALA A 25 0.07 -13.88 -0.54
CA ALA A 25 0.76 -12.94 0.33
C ALA A 25 1.10 -11.67 -0.42
N VAL A 26 0.72 -10.52 0.15
CA VAL A 26 1.03 -9.19 -0.35
C VAL A 26 1.81 -8.45 0.71
N GLY A 27 2.84 -7.72 0.28
CA GLY A 27 3.59 -6.84 1.17
C GLY A 27 3.54 -5.42 0.66
N ALA A 28 3.58 -4.47 1.58
CA ALA A 28 3.59 -3.05 1.26
C ALA A 28 4.55 -2.32 2.18
N ALA A 29 5.09 -1.20 1.70
CA ALA A 29 5.99 -0.35 2.46
C ALA A 29 5.71 1.10 2.10
N VAL A 30 5.56 1.95 3.12
CA VAL A 30 5.34 3.39 2.94
C VAL A 30 6.55 4.15 3.47
N LEU A 31 7.00 5.15 2.69
CA LEU A 31 8.16 5.98 3.02
C LEU A 31 7.69 7.36 3.46
N THR A 32 8.23 7.84 4.57
CA THR A 32 7.97 9.18 5.08
C THR A 32 9.01 10.17 4.57
N LYS A 33 8.72 11.48 4.69
CA LYS A 33 9.64 12.55 4.27
C LYS A 33 10.94 12.52 5.05
N ASP A 34 10.89 12.12 6.32
CA ASP A 34 12.08 12.06 7.17
C ASP A 34 12.83 10.72 7.06
N GLY A 35 12.45 9.87 6.09
CA GLY A 35 13.21 8.66 5.76
C GLY A 35 12.79 7.40 6.51
N GLN A 36 11.71 7.43 7.28
CA GLN A 36 11.22 6.24 7.96
C GLN A 36 10.41 5.37 7.00
N VAL A 37 10.45 4.06 7.20
CA VAL A 37 9.68 3.10 6.40
C VAL A 37 8.78 2.30 7.34
N PHE A 38 7.48 2.23 7.00
CA PHE A 38 6.52 1.41 7.73
C PHE A 38 5.97 0.36 6.78
N VAL A 39 5.94 -0.88 7.24
CA VAL A 39 5.52 -2.00 6.39
C VAL A 39 4.16 -2.52 6.83
N GLY A 40 3.52 -3.23 5.91
CA GLY A 40 2.29 -3.96 6.17
C GLY A 40 2.22 -5.18 5.28
N ALA A 41 1.47 -6.18 5.72
CA ALA A 41 1.17 -7.37 4.95
C ALA A 41 -0.31 -7.66 5.13
N ASN A 42 -0.89 -8.46 4.22
CA ASN A 42 -2.30 -8.80 4.33
C ASN A 42 -2.51 -9.80 5.49
N VAL A 43 -3.60 -9.57 6.24
CA VAL A 43 -4.02 -10.43 7.34
C VAL A 43 -5.45 -10.85 7.08
N GLU A 44 -5.65 -12.14 6.88
CA GLU A 44 -6.96 -12.70 6.55
C GLU A 44 -7.73 -13.13 7.79
N ASN A 45 -9.02 -13.32 7.59
CA ASN A 45 -9.93 -13.80 8.61
C ASN A 45 -10.93 -14.75 7.95
N SER A 46 -11.37 -15.77 8.67
CA SER A 46 -12.42 -16.66 8.17
C SER A 46 -13.73 -15.91 7.91
N SER A 47 -13.95 -14.80 8.61
CA SER A 47 -14.98 -13.84 8.29
C SER A 47 -14.39 -12.86 7.26
N TYR A 48 -14.60 -13.12 5.99
CA TYR A 48 -13.92 -12.43 4.88
C TYR A 48 -14.03 -10.90 4.92
N PRO A 49 -15.16 -10.27 5.32
CA PRO A 49 -15.18 -8.81 5.41
C PRO A 49 -14.18 -8.21 6.38
N LEU A 50 -13.61 -9.02 7.29
CA LEU A 50 -12.62 -8.56 8.26
C LEU A 50 -11.19 -8.71 7.77
N CYS A 51 -10.97 -9.25 6.57
CA CYS A 51 -9.62 -9.33 5.99
C CYS A 51 -9.08 -7.92 5.76
N MET A 52 -7.77 -7.74 6.01
CA MET A 52 -7.12 -6.45 5.84
C MET A 52 -5.98 -6.59 4.83
N CYS A 53 -5.93 -5.65 3.88
CA CYS A 53 -4.91 -5.65 2.84
C CYS A 53 -3.59 -5.05 3.34
N ALA A 54 -2.50 -5.41 2.69
CA ALA A 54 -1.15 -4.97 3.04
C ALA A 54 -1.01 -3.44 3.00
N GLU A 55 -1.54 -2.79 1.98
CA GLU A 55 -1.42 -1.35 1.79
C GLU A 55 -2.07 -0.59 2.94
N ARG A 56 -3.26 -1.03 3.36
CA ARG A 56 -3.94 -0.40 4.50
C ARG A 56 -3.17 -0.60 5.79
N ASN A 57 -2.63 -1.80 6.02
CA ASN A 57 -1.83 -2.06 7.22
C ASN A 57 -0.58 -1.20 7.24
N ALA A 58 0.10 -0.99 6.11
CA ALA A 58 1.27 -0.12 6.04
C ALA A 58 0.91 1.33 6.35
N LEU A 59 -0.16 1.86 5.76
CA LEU A 59 -0.61 3.24 5.99
C LEU A 59 -1.05 3.44 7.45
N TYR A 60 -1.83 2.51 7.99
CA TYR A 60 -2.27 2.59 9.38
C TYR A 60 -1.08 2.53 10.34
N ASN A 61 -0.08 1.70 10.02
CA ASN A 61 1.14 1.60 10.82
C ASN A 61 1.85 2.96 10.91
N ALA A 62 2.00 3.65 9.79
CA ALA A 62 2.59 4.99 9.77
C ALA A 62 1.77 5.97 10.61
N TYR A 63 0.45 5.94 10.47
CA TYR A 63 -0.44 6.82 11.24
C TYR A 63 -0.37 6.53 12.75
N MET A 64 -0.20 5.27 13.13
CA MET A 64 -0.03 4.88 14.53
C MET A 64 1.27 5.41 15.13
N HIS A 65 2.25 5.74 14.29
CA HIS A 65 3.53 6.31 14.71
C HIS A 65 3.56 7.84 14.58
N GLY A 66 2.38 8.47 14.36
CA GLY A 66 2.26 9.93 14.37
C GLY A 66 2.39 10.62 13.02
N TYR A 67 2.59 9.86 11.95
CA TYR A 67 2.67 10.43 10.60
C TYR A 67 1.28 10.65 10.03
N LYS A 68 1.16 11.64 9.15
CA LYS A 68 -0.10 11.99 8.50
C LYS A 68 0.12 12.09 7.00
N LYS A 69 -0.95 12.40 6.27
CA LYS A 69 -0.98 12.42 4.80
C LYS A 69 0.21 13.14 4.17
N ASN A 70 0.48 14.36 4.63
CA ASN A 70 1.52 15.20 4.03
C ASN A 70 2.94 14.82 4.45
N ASP A 71 3.08 13.87 5.36
CA ASP A 71 4.39 13.36 5.78
C ASP A 71 4.86 12.18 4.94
N LEU A 72 4.03 11.68 4.03
CA LEU A 72 4.30 10.48 3.24
C LEU A 72 4.72 10.86 1.83
N VAL A 73 5.61 10.08 1.22
CA VAL A 73 6.13 10.39 -0.12
C VAL A 73 5.99 9.25 -1.11
N ALA A 74 6.02 7.99 -0.66
CA ALA A 74 5.96 6.85 -1.57
C ALA A 74 5.33 5.64 -0.89
N LEU A 75 4.65 4.82 -1.68
CA LEU A 75 4.06 3.56 -1.24
C LEU A 75 4.40 2.50 -2.27
N ALA A 76 5.09 1.43 -1.84
CA ALA A 76 5.40 0.30 -2.70
C ALA A 76 4.59 -0.92 -2.27
N LEU A 77 4.17 -1.73 -3.24
CA LEU A 77 3.51 -3.00 -2.95
C LEU A 77 4.05 -4.09 -3.87
N SER A 78 4.04 -5.31 -3.38
CA SER A 78 4.56 -6.47 -4.09
C SER A 78 3.78 -7.74 -3.75
N ALA A 79 3.56 -8.56 -4.78
CA ALA A 79 2.94 -9.87 -4.63
C ALA A 79 3.41 -10.77 -5.77
N ASP A 80 3.11 -12.06 -5.67
CA ASP A 80 3.44 -13.02 -6.73
C ASP A 80 2.35 -12.98 -7.80
N THR A 81 2.46 -12.00 -8.70
CA THR A 81 1.51 -11.76 -9.79
C THR A 81 2.25 -11.72 -11.13
N ASP A 82 1.53 -11.91 -12.22
CA ASP A 82 2.14 -11.88 -13.56
C ASP A 82 2.61 -10.47 -13.94
N GLY A 83 1.78 -9.47 -13.67
CA GLY A 83 2.14 -8.07 -13.87
C GLY A 83 2.36 -7.35 -12.55
N PRO A 84 2.53 -6.02 -12.57
CA PRO A 84 2.64 -5.27 -11.33
C PRO A 84 1.39 -5.41 -10.47
N CYS A 85 1.57 -5.70 -9.19
CA CYS A 85 0.46 -5.85 -8.26
C CYS A 85 -0.17 -4.48 -8.00
N SER A 86 -1.49 -4.37 -8.24
CA SER A 86 -2.20 -3.11 -7.98
C SER A 86 -3.11 -3.22 -6.76
N PRO A 87 -3.38 -2.11 -6.06
CA PRO A 87 -4.25 -2.13 -4.88
C PRO A 87 -5.71 -2.37 -5.27
N CYS A 88 -6.43 -3.11 -4.43
CA CYS A 88 -7.86 -3.33 -4.63
C CYS A 88 -8.66 -2.04 -4.47
N GLY A 89 -9.94 -2.06 -4.83
CA GLY A 89 -10.79 -0.87 -4.76
C GLY A 89 -10.88 -0.26 -3.37
N ALA A 90 -11.04 -1.09 -2.35
CA ALA A 90 -11.09 -0.60 -0.96
C ALA A 90 -9.79 0.07 -0.55
N CYS A 91 -8.65 -0.51 -0.95
CA CYS A 91 -7.34 0.10 -0.68
C CYS A 91 -7.18 1.42 -1.41
N ARG A 92 -7.67 1.52 -2.64
CA ARG A 92 -7.61 2.78 -3.40
C ARG A 92 -8.38 3.89 -2.70
N GLN A 93 -9.54 3.59 -2.13
CA GLN A 93 -10.30 4.58 -1.36
C GLN A 93 -9.53 5.02 -0.11
N VAL A 94 -8.94 4.08 0.63
CA VAL A 94 -8.14 4.41 1.82
C VAL A 94 -6.91 5.25 1.43
N ILE A 95 -6.23 4.86 0.35
CA ILE A 95 -5.06 5.61 -0.14
C ILE A 95 -5.48 7.04 -0.51
N SER A 96 -6.64 7.22 -1.14
CA SER A 96 -7.11 8.55 -1.54
C SER A 96 -7.31 9.48 -0.35
N GLU A 97 -7.65 8.94 0.81
CA GLU A 97 -7.84 9.72 2.04
C GLU A 97 -6.51 9.96 2.77
N LEU A 98 -5.66 8.94 2.89
CA LEU A 98 -4.53 8.92 3.81
C LEU A 98 -3.17 9.20 3.15
N PHE A 99 -3.08 9.23 1.83
CA PHE A 99 -1.83 9.34 1.10
C PHE A 99 -1.89 10.57 0.18
N PRO A 100 -0.77 11.30 0.00
CA PRO A 100 -0.81 12.54 -0.78
C PRO A 100 -1.02 12.30 -2.28
N LYS A 101 -1.69 13.24 -2.94
CA LYS A 101 -1.97 13.16 -4.39
C LYS A 101 -0.70 13.14 -5.23
N ASP A 102 0.34 13.83 -4.79
CA ASP A 102 1.62 13.89 -5.47
C ASP A 102 2.58 12.76 -5.04
N GLY A 103 2.14 11.89 -4.14
CA GLY A 103 2.93 10.73 -3.72
C GLY A 103 3.00 9.68 -4.82
N VAL A 104 4.13 8.98 -4.91
CA VAL A 104 4.31 7.94 -5.91
C VAL A 104 3.88 6.58 -5.35
N ILE A 105 3.11 5.84 -6.14
CA ILE A 105 2.72 4.47 -5.82
C ILE A 105 3.49 3.56 -6.76
N ILE A 106 4.27 2.64 -6.21
CA ILE A 106 5.13 1.74 -6.98
C ILE A 106 4.55 0.34 -6.88
N MET A 107 3.97 -0.12 -7.98
CA MET A 107 3.37 -1.45 -8.08
C MET A 107 4.39 -2.40 -8.65
N THR A 108 4.65 -3.51 -7.95
CA THR A 108 5.67 -4.48 -8.37
C THR A 108 5.16 -5.90 -8.21
N ASN A 109 5.95 -6.84 -8.75
CA ASN A 109 5.77 -8.27 -8.52
C ASN A 109 7.12 -8.90 -8.18
N LEU A 110 7.15 -10.20 -8.01
CA LEU A 110 8.38 -10.93 -7.67
C LEU A 110 9.26 -11.21 -8.90
N LYS A 111 8.76 -10.91 -10.10
CA LYS A 111 9.42 -11.24 -11.38
C LYS A 111 10.09 -10.04 -12.03
N GLY A 112 10.17 -8.91 -11.32
CA GLY A 112 10.85 -7.71 -11.82
C GLY A 112 9.97 -6.69 -12.52
N ALA A 113 8.64 -6.90 -12.60
CA ALA A 113 7.73 -5.91 -13.17
C ALA A 113 7.58 -4.73 -12.20
N GLU A 114 7.56 -3.53 -12.73
CA GLU A 114 7.39 -2.30 -11.95
C GLU A 114 6.55 -1.31 -12.73
N GLN A 115 5.66 -0.61 -12.03
CA GLN A 115 4.91 0.50 -12.61
C GLN A 115 4.65 1.54 -11.54
N GLU A 116 4.99 2.81 -11.85
CA GLU A 116 4.70 3.93 -10.96
C GLU A 116 3.41 4.59 -11.39
N THR A 117 2.64 5.03 -10.42
CA THR A 117 1.37 5.70 -10.66
C THR A 117 1.05 6.66 -9.51
N THR A 118 -0.09 7.33 -9.58
CA THR A 118 -0.62 8.18 -8.53
C THR A 118 -2.01 7.70 -8.14
N ILE A 119 -2.50 8.18 -6.99
CA ILE A 119 -3.85 7.78 -6.58
C ILE A 119 -4.93 8.35 -7.50
N ASP A 120 -4.70 9.53 -8.10
CA ASP A 120 -5.67 10.10 -9.04
C ASP A 120 -5.81 9.24 -10.31
N GLU A 121 -4.74 8.56 -10.72
CA GLU A 121 -4.80 7.62 -11.85
C GLU A 121 -5.51 6.33 -11.47
N LEU A 122 -5.33 5.86 -10.21
CA LEU A 122 -5.92 4.61 -9.74
C LEU A 122 -7.39 4.75 -9.34
N LEU A 123 -7.79 5.94 -8.91
CA LEU A 123 -9.16 6.19 -8.46
C LEU A 123 -9.61 7.58 -8.91
N PRO A 124 -9.88 7.75 -10.21
CA PRO A 124 -10.39 9.03 -10.71
C PRO A 124 -11.78 9.31 -10.13
N PHE A 125 -12.07 10.60 -9.88
CA PHE A 125 -13.35 11.05 -9.31
C PHE A 125 -13.65 10.40 -7.96
N ALA A 126 -12.62 10.24 -7.11
CA ALA A 126 -12.78 9.59 -5.82
C ALA A 126 -13.71 10.38 -4.89
N PHE A 127 -14.52 9.67 -4.14
CA PHE A 127 -15.29 10.26 -3.05
C PHE A 127 -14.31 10.78 -1.99
N SER A 128 -14.48 12.02 -1.54
CA SER A 128 -13.56 12.65 -0.59
C SER A 128 -14.32 13.41 0.48
N GLU A 129 -13.57 13.90 1.48
CA GLU A 129 -14.13 14.72 2.55
C GLU A 129 -14.79 15.99 2.01
N ASP A 130 -14.36 16.49 0.85
CA ASP A 130 -14.96 17.66 0.22
C ASP A 130 -16.42 17.42 -0.16
N ASP A 131 -16.79 16.16 -0.44
CA ASP A 131 -18.16 15.81 -0.79
C ASP A 131 -19.10 15.87 0.42
N LEU A 132 -18.55 15.90 1.63
CA LEU A 132 -19.32 15.95 2.88
C LEU A 132 -19.51 17.37 3.40
N LYS A 133 -18.95 18.39 2.74
CA LYS A 133 -19.04 19.79 3.16
C LYS A 133 -20.27 20.47 2.62
#